data_066b47839fea6e26d5930aefb2319a06
#
_entry.id   066b47839fea6e26d5930aefb2319a06
#
_cell.length_a   1.000
_cell.length_b   1.000
_cell.length_c   1.000
_cell.angle_alpha   90.00
_cell.angle_beta   90.00
_cell.angle_gamma   90.00
#
_symmetry.space_group_name_H-M   'P 1'
#
loop_
_entity.id
_entity.type
_entity.pdbx_description
1 polymer ?
#
loop_
_entity_poly.entity_id
_entity_poly.type
_entity_poly.pdbx_seq_one_letter_code
_entity_poly.pdbx_strand_id
1 'polypeptide(L)'
;MQFNSYIFILLFLPLSIIGYYGLNLVGKEKLAKVYLLAMSLWFYDYFNVIYLVIICVSIAVNYLLSKAMNLLDGNRRKITLILGIIFNVGLIFYFKYKNFFISKINEAFGTGFHLQKVILPLGISFFTFQQIAYIVDSYKGETKDYGFIEYALFVTFFPQLVEGPIVLHSEIIPQFRDKSKWKVDYDNLSRGIMMFARGLTKKVLIADAFGVAVEWGFSVASSTPSGEGALAIWEIIIVMLSYTFQIYFDFSGYSDMAIGLGLMFNIVLPANFNSPYKALSIIDFWKRWHMSLTRFLTKYIYIPLGGNRKGVLRTYLNIMIVFLVSGIWHGANWTFILWGLIHGAFQCINRAGKGIYNKCIGFAEKLPVGKALVSLIKVVQWVITFIIINVAWLLFRADSVGQFIQIMRRLTVPYYNIRTELLESFRIPKIRYLFALLGQNPSEMFTLGFSTVVVMAISLFIVLALPNNGECQYKKSRLNLVCTFAMMIICMISLSKVSTFLYFNF
;
A
#
# COMPACT_ATOMS: atom_id res chain seq x y z
N MET A 1 7.39 -14.39 7.05
CA MET A 1 8.08 -14.74 5.78
C MET A 1 7.76 -13.67 4.74
N GLN A 2 8.69 -13.32 3.83
CA GLN A 2 8.41 -12.29 2.80
C GLN A 2 8.15 -12.97 1.45
N PHE A 3 7.24 -12.39 0.64
CA PHE A 3 6.91 -12.92 -0.69
C PHE A 3 8.10 -12.91 -1.66
N ASN A 4 8.99 -11.93 -1.51
CA ASN A 4 10.23 -11.80 -2.28
C ASN A 4 11.39 -12.56 -1.62
N SER A 5 11.18 -13.80 -1.19
CA SER A 5 12.23 -14.67 -0.62
C SER A 5 12.24 -16.05 -1.26
N TYR A 6 13.42 -16.65 -1.37
CA TYR A 6 13.58 -18.02 -1.91
C TYR A 6 12.76 -19.06 -1.15
N ILE A 7 12.76 -18.97 0.19
CA ILE A 7 12.03 -19.92 1.03
C ILE A 7 10.52 -19.84 0.79
N PHE A 8 9.99 -18.61 0.53
CA PHE A 8 8.59 -18.46 0.21
C PHE A 8 8.27 -19.05 -1.16
N ILE A 9 9.03 -18.68 -2.21
CA ILE A 9 8.71 -19.03 -3.60
C ILE A 9 8.95 -20.52 -3.86
N LEU A 10 10.06 -21.10 -3.35
CA LEU A 10 10.49 -22.46 -3.69
C LEU A 10 9.99 -23.53 -2.72
N LEU A 11 9.67 -23.19 -1.48
CA LEU A 11 9.26 -24.16 -0.46
C LEU A 11 7.84 -23.90 0.03
N PHE A 12 7.61 -22.74 0.64
CA PHE A 12 6.35 -22.46 1.33
C PHE A 12 5.14 -22.48 0.37
N LEU A 13 5.22 -21.75 -0.74
CA LEU A 13 4.11 -21.64 -1.70
C LEU A 13 3.76 -22.98 -2.36
N PRO A 14 4.71 -23.77 -2.90
CA PRO A 14 4.41 -25.09 -3.42
C PRO A 14 3.79 -26.02 -2.39
N LEU A 15 4.32 -26.08 -1.16
CA LEU A 15 3.75 -26.90 -0.08
C LEU A 15 2.31 -26.46 0.24
N SER A 16 2.07 -25.15 0.33
CA SER A 16 0.74 -24.61 0.62
C SER A 16 -0.29 -25.02 -0.45
N ILE A 17 0.06 -24.91 -1.73
CA ILE A 17 -0.82 -25.25 -2.86
C ILE A 17 -1.06 -26.77 -2.91
N ILE A 18 0.00 -27.57 -2.87
CA ILE A 18 -0.09 -29.03 -2.97
C ILE A 18 -0.91 -29.60 -1.80
N GLY A 19 -0.64 -29.17 -0.57
CA GLY A 19 -1.38 -29.64 0.60
C GLY A 19 -2.85 -29.24 0.59
N TYR A 20 -3.16 -27.99 0.24
CA TYR A 20 -4.53 -27.50 0.17
C TYR A 20 -5.37 -28.24 -0.87
N TYR A 21 -4.89 -28.33 -2.10
CA TYR A 21 -5.63 -29.04 -3.15
C TYR A 21 -5.58 -30.55 -2.99
N GLY A 22 -4.48 -31.13 -2.51
CA GLY A 22 -4.37 -32.55 -2.23
C GLY A 22 -5.41 -33.01 -1.20
N LEU A 23 -5.61 -32.27 -0.12
CA LEU A 23 -6.63 -32.58 0.88
C LEU A 23 -8.06 -32.43 0.34
N ASN A 24 -8.29 -31.43 -0.52
CA ASN A 24 -9.59 -31.24 -1.17
C ASN A 24 -9.90 -32.39 -2.17
N LEU A 25 -8.90 -32.86 -2.91
CA LEU A 25 -9.05 -33.99 -3.86
C LEU A 25 -9.45 -35.29 -3.17
N VAL A 26 -8.98 -35.55 -1.93
CA VAL A 26 -9.36 -36.71 -1.14
C VAL A 26 -10.63 -36.49 -0.31
N GLY A 27 -11.39 -35.39 -0.57
CA GLY A 27 -12.67 -35.10 0.09
C GLY A 27 -12.56 -34.61 1.53
N LYS A 28 -11.36 -34.24 2.01
CA LYS A 28 -11.13 -33.74 3.39
C LYS A 28 -11.17 -32.25 3.48
N GLU A 29 -12.27 -31.63 3.08
CA GLU A 29 -12.46 -30.20 2.94
C GLU A 29 -12.21 -29.38 4.23
N LYS A 30 -12.71 -29.88 5.37
CA LYS A 30 -12.46 -29.24 6.67
C LYS A 30 -10.97 -29.24 7.02
N LEU A 31 -10.28 -30.34 6.72
CA LEU A 31 -8.85 -30.47 6.96
C LEU A 31 -8.04 -29.58 6.02
N ALA A 32 -8.49 -29.39 4.76
CA ALA A 32 -7.87 -28.45 3.83
C ALA A 32 -7.92 -26.99 4.35
N LYS A 33 -9.05 -26.55 4.93
CA LYS A 33 -9.17 -25.24 5.58
C LYS A 33 -8.26 -25.12 6.81
N VAL A 34 -8.21 -26.15 7.64
CA VAL A 34 -7.32 -26.18 8.81
C VAL A 34 -5.85 -26.15 8.39
N TYR A 35 -5.49 -26.89 7.34
CA TYR A 35 -4.15 -26.89 6.76
C TYR A 35 -3.78 -25.48 6.25
N LEU A 36 -4.66 -24.82 5.50
CA LEU A 36 -4.41 -23.48 4.99
C LEU A 36 -4.29 -22.46 6.14
N LEU A 37 -5.08 -22.62 7.21
CA LEU A 37 -4.95 -21.84 8.43
C LEU A 37 -3.57 -22.06 9.09
N ALA A 38 -3.15 -23.32 9.24
CA ALA A 38 -1.84 -23.65 9.82
C ALA A 38 -0.69 -23.08 8.98
N MET A 39 -0.75 -23.20 7.66
CA MET A 39 0.22 -22.57 6.75
C MET A 39 0.24 -21.04 6.91
N SER A 40 -0.91 -20.40 7.03
CA SER A 40 -0.99 -18.95 7.23
C SER A 40 -0.40 -18.51 8.57
N LEU A 41 -0.62 -19.27 9.63
CA LEU A 41 -0.01 -19.05 10.94
C LEU A 41 1.51 -19.26 10.90
N TRP A 42 1.99 -20.32 10.20
CA TRP A 42 3.42 -20.53 10.00
C TRP A 42 4.07 -19.41 9.18
N PHE A 43 3.40 -18.91 8.13
CA PHE A 43 3.86 -17.73 7.38
C PHE A 43 4.09 -16.52 8.31
N TYR A 44 3.20 -16.32 9.27
CA TYR A 44 3.24 -15.18 10.18
C TYR A 44 4.26 -15.38 11.32
N ASP A 45 4.32 -16.58 11.89
CA ASP A 45 5.27 -16.98 12.93
C ASP A 45 6.74 -16.83 12.50
N TYR A 46 7.02 -17.03 11.22
CA TYR A 46 8.38 -16.92 10.66
C TYR A 46 9.06 -15.59 10.96
N PHE A 47 8.30 -14.54 11.24
CA PHE A 47 8.85 -13.23 11.62
C PHE A 47 9.18 -13.20 13.12
N ASN A 48 8.27 -13.61 13.96
CA ASN A 48 8.41 -13.63 15.41
C ASN A 48 7.26 -14.39 16.08
N VAL A 49 7.57 -15.37 16.95
CA VAL A 49 6.59 -16.15 17.70
C VAL A 49 5.64 -15.27 18.54
N ILE A 50 6.12 -14.14 19.09
CA ILE A 50 5.28 -13.21 19.86
C ILE A 50 4.15 -12.65 18.99
N TYR A 51 4.39 -12.41 17.69
CA TYR A 51 3.34 -11.95 16.77
C TYR A 51 2.22 -12.98 16.63
N LEU A 52 2.59 -14.27 16.56
CA LEU A 52 1.62 -15.36 16.51
C LEU A 52 0.71 -15.37 17.73
N VAL A 53 1.27 -15.19 18.95
CA VAL A 53 0.46 -15.15 20.17
C VAL A 53 -0.51 -13.97 20.13
N ILE A 54 -0.03 -12.78 19.74
CA ILE A 54 -0.86 -11.56 19.68
C ILE A 54 -2.03 -11.73 18.72
N ILE A 55 -1.79 -12.24 17.49
CA ILE A 55 -2.87 -12.43 16.52
C ILE A 55 -3.85 -13.51 16.96
N CYS A 56 -3.38 -14.62 17.54
CA CYS A 56 -4.25 -15.70 18.05
C CYS A 56 -5.14 -15.20 19.19
N VAL A 57 -4.58 -14.45 20.16
CA VAL A 57 -5.37 -13.84 21.24
C VAL A 57 -6.39 -12.85 20.65
N SER A 58 -5.97 -12.01 19.72
CA SER A 58 -6.85 -11.03 19.08
C SER A 58 -8.02 -11.73 18.32
N ILE A 59 -7.74 -12.80 17.59
CA ILE A 59 -8.75 -13.62 16.91
C ILE A 59 -9.73 -14.23 17.93
N ALA A 60 -9.21 -14.84 19.00
CA ALA A 60 -10.06 -15.49 20.01
C ALA A 60 -11.00 -14.48 20.69
N VAL A 61 -10.47 -13.34 21.12
CA VAL A 61 -11.26 -12.28 21.79
C VAL A 61 -12.36 -11.75 20.86
N ASN A 62 -12.02 -11.38 19.62
CA ASN A 62 -13.00 -10.81 18.69
C ASN A 62 -14.06 -11.85 18.29
N TYR A 63 -13.68 -13.13 18.12
CA TYR A 63 -14.66 -14.18 17.84
C TYR A 63 -15.63 -14.39 19.01
N LEU A 64 -15.11 -14.46 20.26
CA LEU A 64 -15.96 -14.59 21.44
C LEU A 64 -16.90 -13.39 21.62
N LEU A 65 -16.42 -12.17 21.43
CA LEU A 65 -17.26 -10.97 21.46
C LEU A 65 -18.35 -11.00 20.37
N SER A 66 -18.01 -11.44 19.16
CA SER A 66 -18.98 -11.62 18.08
C SER A 66 -20.07 -12.65 18.44
N LYS A 67 -19.69 -13.79 19.01
CA LYS A 67 -20.65 -14.81 19.48
C LYS A 67 -21.50 -14.30 20.63
N ALA A 68 -20.91 -13.58 21.58
CA ALA A 68 -21.65 -12.95 22.66
C ALA A 68 -22.69 -11.95 22.14
N MET A 69 -22.35 -11.11 21.16
CA MET A 69 -23.29 -10.17 20.54
C MET A 69 -24.49 -10.85 19.85
N ASN A 70 -24.32 -12.08 19.37
CA ASN A 70 -25.43 -12.84 18.78
C ASN A 70 -26.43 -13.40 19.82
N LEU A 71 -26.01 -13.47 21.09
CA LEU A 71 -26.82 -13.94 22.21
C LEU A 71 -27.40 -12.79 23.07
N LEU A 72 -26.99 -11.56 22.80
CA LEU A 72 -27.35 -10.37 23.58
C LEU A 72 -28.20 -9.42 22.74
N ASP A 73 -29.11 -8.70 23.43
CA ASP A 73 -29.95 -7.68 22.84
C ASP A 73 -29.79 -6.30 23.49
N GLY A 74 -30.30 -5.28 22.82
CA GLY A 74 -30.38 -3.92 23.32
C GLY A 74 -29.04 -3.33 23.76
N ASN A 75 -29.01 -2.77 24.98
CA ASN A 75 -27.83 -2.10 25.52
C ASN A 75 -26.63 -3.04 25.74
N ARG A 76 -26.85 -4.28 26.15
CA ARG A 76 -25.77 -5.26 26.37
C ARG A 76 -25.02 -5.55 25.06
N ARG A 77 -25.76 -5.72 23.96
CA ARG A 77 -25.17 -5.89 22.62
C ARG A 77 -24.34 -4.68 22.20
N LYS A 78 -24.85 -3.46 22.46
CA LYS A 78 -24.13 -2.20 22.18
C LYS A 78 -22.85 -2.06 23.02
N ILE A 79 -22.90 -2.42 24.30
CA ILE A 79 -21.72 -2.41 25.18
C ILE A 79 -20.66 -3.38 24.65
N THR A 80 -21.06 -4.59 24.24
CA THR A 80 -20.12 -5.59 23.67
C THR A 80 -19.47 -5.08 22.38
N LEU A 81 -20.20 -4.35 21.50
CA LEU A 81 -19.64 -3.67 20.36
C LEU A 81 -18.56 -2.66 20.77
N ILE A 82 -18.88 -1.79 21.74
CA ILE A 82 -17.95 -0.75 22.21
C ILE A 82 -16.69 -1.39 22.81
N LEU A 83 -16.83 -2.43 23.62
CA LEU A 83 -15.69 -3.17 24.19
C LEU A 83 -14.82 -3.79 23.09
N GLY A 84 -15.42 -4.36 22.03
CA GLY A 84 -14.69 -4.88 20.89
C GLY A 84 -13.92 -3.81 20.12
N ILE A 85 -14.51 -2.63 19.92
CA ILE A 85 -13.82 -1.50 19.29
C ILE A 85 -12.67 -1.00 20.19
N ILE A 86 -12.91 -0.81 21.50
CA ILE A 86 -11.90 -0.38 22.47
C ILE A 86 -10.74 -1.37 22.52
N PHE A 87 -11.01 -2.67 22.54
CA PHE A 87 -9.97 -3.71 22.51
C PHE A 87 -9.08 -3.58 21.27
N ASN A 88 -9.67 -3.49 20.08
CA ASN A 88 -8.91 -3.41 18.82
C ASN A 88 -8.14 -2.08 18.69
N VAL A 89 -8.75 -0.95 19.05
CA VAL A 89 -8.08 0.36 19.07
C VAL A 89 -6.99 0.39 20.14
N GLY A 90 -7.24 -0.22 21.30
CA GLY A 90 -6.26 -0.36 22.39
C GLY A 90 -5.03 -1.17 21.98
N LEU A 91 -5.19 -2.24 21.19
CA LEU A 91 -4.08 -2.98 20.63
C LEU A 91 -3.19 -2.10 19.73
N ILE A 92 -3.80 -1.38 18.77
CA ILE A 92 -3.04 -0.44 17.92
C ILE A 92 -2.37 0.63 18.79
N PHE A 93 -3.10 1.21 19.73
CA PHE A 93 -2.54 2.24 20.61
C PHE A 93 -1.33 1.74 21.38
N TYR A 94 -1.41 0.57 22.02
CA TYR A 94 -0.32 0.01 22.81
C TYR A 94 0.93 -0.25 21.98
N PHE A 95 0.79 -0.90 20.82
CA PHE A 95 1.94 -1.31 20.01
C PHE A 95 2.51 -0.18 19.15
N LYS A 96 1.67 0.76 18.67
CA LYS A 96 2.08 1.77 17.69
C LYS A 96 2.19 3.18 18.27
N TYR A 97 1.32 3.58 19.21
CA TYR A 97 1.21 4.98 19.64
C TYR A 97 1.72 5.26 21.05
N LYS A 98 1.82 4.27 21.92
CA LYS A 98 2.20 4.45 23.33
C LYS A 98 3.46 5.30 23.48
N ASN A 99 4.55 4.93 22.81
CA ASN A 99 5.83 5.64 22.93
C ASN A 99 5.77 7.07 22.37
N PHE A 100 5.01 7.29 21.30
CA PHE A 100 4.79 8.62 20.76
C PHE A 100 4.09 9.53 21.80
N PHE A 101 3.03 9.06 22.43
CA PHE A 101 2.33 9.83 23.46
C PHE A 101 3.21 10.07 24.69
N ILE A 102 3.93 9.05 25.17
CA ILE A 102 4.87 9.20 26.30
C ILE A 102 5.95 10.23 25.97
N SER A 103 6.55 10.17 24.77
CA SER A 103 7.54 11.16 24.32
C SER A 103 6.98 12.57 24.32
N LYS A 104 5.75 12.75 23.84
CA LYS A 104 5.10 14.08 23.82
C LYS A 104 4.71 14.58 25.20
N ILE A 105 4.32 13.71 26.12
CA ILE A 105 4.08 14.06 27.53
C ILE A 105 5.40 14.49 28.20
N ASN A 106 6.47 13.72 27.99
CA ASN A 106 7.79 14.09 28.54
C ASN A 106 8.26 15.46 28.01
N GLU A 107 8.07 15.71 26.70
CA GLU A 107 8.44 16.98 26.08
C GLU A 107 7.60 18.17 26.61
N ALA A 108 6.28 17.97 26.78
CA ALA A 108 5.36 19.04 27.17
C ALA A 108 5.43 19.36 28.69
N PHE A 109 5.66 18.37 29.54
CA PHE A 109 5.57 18.50 31.00
C PHE A 109 6.91 18.27 31.73
N GLY A 110 8.01 18.06 30.99
CA GLY A 110 9.33 17.80 31.58
C GLY A 110 9.39 16.49 32.39
N THR A 111 8.52 15.52 32.11
CA THR A 111 8.47 14.24 32.81
C THR A 111 9.52 13.26 32.29
N GLY A 112 9.96 12.31 33.12
CA GLY A 112 10.97 11.31 32.77
C GLY A 112 10.37 9.90 32.55
N PHE A 113 9.18 9.76 31.98
CA PHE A 113 8.60 8.44 31.75
C PHE A 113 9.45 7.63 30.77
N HIS A 114 9.74 6.38 31.12
CA HIS A 114 10.56 5.49 30.28
C HIS A 114 9.83 5.04 29.04
N LEU A 115 10.51 5.19 27.90
CA LEU A 115 10.07 4.61 26.62
C LEU A 115 10.40 3.11 26.62
N GLN A 116 9.39 2.28 26.43
CA GLN A 116 9.57 0.83 26.35
C GLN A 116 9.89 0.42 24.92
N LYS A 117 10.85 -0.51 24.73
CA LYS A 117 11.11 -1.11 23.44
C LYS A 117 9.97 -2.08 23.09
N VAL A 118 8.92 -1.56 22.44
CA VAL A 118 7.79 -2.35 21.98
C VAL A 118 8.05 -2.77 20.55
N ILE A 119 8.05 -4.08 20.27
CA ILE A 119 8.19 -4.60 18.92
C ILE A 119 6.80 -4.55 18.27
N LEU A 120 6.67 -3.79 17.17
CA LEU A 120 5.42 -3.64 16.44
C LEU A 120 5.07 -4.95 15.71
N PRO A 121 3.94 -5.62 16.01
CA PRO A 121 3.53 -6.81 15.28
C PRO A 121 3.22 -6.47 13.81
N LEU A 122 3.80 -7.25 12.92
CA LEU A 122 3.65 -7.06 11.49
C LEU A 122 2.18 -7.15 11.06
N GLY A 123 1.69 -6.19 10.28
CA GLY A 123 0.30 -6.18 9.80
C GLY A 123 -0.75 -5.85 10.86
N ILE A 124 -0.37 -5.44 12.10
CA ILE A 124 -1.34 -5.16 13.19
C ILE A 124 -2.41 -4.14 12.75
N SER A 125 -2.03 -3.13 11.99
CA SER A 125 -2.95 -2.11 11.48
C SER A 125 -3.97 -2.71 10.49
N PHE A 126 -3.58 -3.70 9.69
CA PHE A 126 -4.43 -4.36 8.68
C PHE A 126 -5.40 -5.34 9.32
N PHE A 127 -4.90 -6.31 10.10
CA PHE A 127 -5.79 -7.30 10.71
C PHE A 127 -6.73 -6.67 11.76
N THR A 128 -6.32 -5.60 12.41
CA THR A 128 -7.20 -4.89 13.34
C THR A 128 -8.35 -4.21 12.61
N PHE A 129 -8.12 -3.61 11.44
CA PHE A 129 -9.22 -3.07 10.63
C PHE A 129 -10.20 -4.15 10.17
N GLN A 130 -9.71 -5.31 9.75
CA GLN A 130 -10.56 -6.45 9.40
C GLN A 130 -11.41 -6.91 10.59
N GLN A 131 -10.82 -6.96 11.78
CA GLN A 131 -11.52 -7.36 13.00
C GLN A 131 -12.53 -6.30 13.46
N ILE A 132 -12.22 -5.00 13.37
CA ILE A 132 -13.18 -3.93 13.62
C ILE A 132 -14.36 -4.04 12.65
N ALA A 133 -14.09 -4.24 11.34
CA ALA A 133 -15.16 -4.45 10.36
C ALA A 133 -16.04 -5.64 10.75
N TYR A 134 -15.44 -6.77 11.11
CA TYR A 134 -16.15 -7.97 11.53
C TYR A 134 -17.02 -7.74 12.78
N ILE A 135 -16.49 -7.06 13.80
CA ILE A 135 -17.23 -6.73 15.04
C ILE A 135 -18.42 -5.80 14.75
N VAL A 136 -18.22 -4.76 13.92
CA VAL A 136 -19.31 -3.84 13.53
C VAL A 136 -20.37 -4.56 12.72
N ASP A 137 -19.98 -5.40 11.78
CA ASP A 137 -20.91 -6.16 10.95
C ASP A 137 -21.60 -7.30 11.77
N SER A 138 -20.93 -7.85 12.80
CA SER A 138 -21.55 -8.75 13.79
C SER A 138 -22.66 -8.07 14.59
N TYR A 139 -22.42 -6.81 14.99
CA TYR A 139 -23.47 -6.01 15.65
C TYR A 139 -24.70 -5.80 14.74
N LYS A 140 -24.52 -5.73 13.44
CA LYS A 140 -25.62 -5.66 12.45
C LYS A 140 -26.29 -7.01 12.18
N GLY A 141 -25.71 -8.11 12.66
CA GLY A 141 -26.22 -9.48 12.47
C GLY A 141 -25.73 -10.16 11.19
N GLU A 142 -24.73 -9.59 10.50
CA GLU A 142 -24.24 -10.08 9.21
C GLU A 142 -23.30 -11.32 9.33
N THR A 143 -22.91 -11.73 10.57
CA THR A 143 -21.86 -12.76 10.79
C THR A 143 -22.35 -14.01 11.57
N LYS A 144 -23.66 -14.18 11.74
CA LYS A 144 -24.24 -15.23 12.64
C LYS A 144 -23.75 -16.64 12.32
N ASP A 145 -23.63 -16.98 11.04
CA ASP A 145 -23.40 -18.34 10.57
C ASP A 145 -21.91 -18.71 10.40
N TYR A 146 -20.97 -17.82 10.77
CA TYR A 146 -19.56 -18.09 10.57
C TYR A 146 -18.95 -18.93 11.71
N GLY A 147 -18.25 -20.00 11.32
CA GLY A 147 -17.46 -20.84 12.23
C GLY A 147 -16.12 -20.21 12.59
N PHE A 148 -15.49 -20.73 13.67
CA PHE A 148 -14.19 -20.25 14.14
C PHE A 148 -13.10 -20.38 13.08
N ILE A 149 -13.00 -21.52 12.38
CA ILE A 149 -11.99 -21.77 11.34
C ILE A 149 -12.14 -20.79 10.19
N GLU A 150 -13.38 -20.50 9.76
CA GLU A 150 -13.66 -19.56 8.66
C GLU A 150 -13.29 -18.13 9.05
N TYR A 151 -13.61 -17.73 10.29
CA TYR A 151 -13.22 -16.44 10.81
C TYR A 151 -11.70 -16.31 10.99
N ALA A 152 -11.06 -17.31 11.59
CA ALA A 152 -9.61 -17.31 11.76
C ALA A 152 -8.88 -17.26 10.40
N LEU A 153 -9.36 -18.02 9.43
CA LEU A 153 -8.81 -18.02 8.07
C LEU A 153 -9.03 -16.67 7.37
N PHE A 154 -10.21 -16.03 7.55
CA PHE A 154 -10.47 -14.68 7.05
C PHE A 154 -9.44 -13.67 7.58
N VAL A 155 -9.06 -13.75 8.86
CA VAL A 155 -8.09 -12.82 9.44
C VAL A 155 -6.66 -13.16 9.02
N THR A 156 -6.31 -14.46 8.97
CA THR A 156 -4.92 -14.91 8.84
C THR A 156 -4.50 -15.28 7.42
N PHE A 157 -5.41 -15.34 6.45
CA PHE A 157 -5.09 -15.78 5.10
C PHE A 157 -3.84 -15.09 4.56
N PHE A 158 -2.73 -15.83 4.44
CA PHE A 158 -1.39 -15.26 4.27
C PHE A 158 -1.23 -14.32 3.08
N PRO A 159 -1.95 -14.47 1.93
CA PRO A 159 -1.81 -13.52 0.83
C PRO A 159 -2.18 -12.09 1.18
N GLN A 160 -3.12 -11.88 2.11
CA GLN A 160 -3.60 -10.56 2.47
C GLN A 160 -3.15 -10.08 3.85
N LEU A 161 -2.67 -10.98 4.73
CA LEU A 161 -2.51 -10.75 6.17
C LEU A 161 -1.65 -9.54 6.52
N VAL A 162 -0.54 -9.32 5.83
CA VAL A 162 0.48 -8.33 6.25
C VAL A 162 0.20 -6.96 5.65
N GLU A 163 0.15 -6.84 4.32
CA GLU A 163 -0.05 -5.59 3.57
C GLU A 163 -0.98 -5.79 2.35
N GLY A 164 -1.66 -6.93 2.31
CA GLY A 164 -2.59 -7.22 1.24
C GLY A 164 -3.79 -6.26 1.21
N PRO A 165 -4.62 -6.34 0.19
CA PRO A 165 -5.85 -5.56 0.15
C PRO A 165 -6.72 -5.82 1.38
N ILE A 166 -7.25 -4.76 2.01
CA ILE A 166 -8.18 -4.90 3.14
C ILE A 166 -9.48 -5.52 2.61
N VAL A 167 -9.74 -6.75 3.04
CA VAL A 167 -10.94 -7.51 2.65
C VAL A 167 -12.00 -7.47 3.73
N LEU A 168 -13.24 -7.67 3.34
CA LEU A 168 -14.35 -7.87 4.26
C LEU A 168 -14.68 -9.37 4.38
N HIS A 169 -15.20 -9.77 5.54
CA HIS A 169 -15.63 -11.16 5.77
C HIS A 169 -16.62 -11.65 4.70
N SER A 170 -17.52 -10.77 4.27
CA SER A 170 -18.54 -11.04 3.23
C SER A 170 -17.95 -11.30 1.83
N GLU A 171 -16.70 -10.90 1.59
CA GLU A 171 -16.02 -11.13 0.31
C GLU A 171 -15.22 -12.44 0.30
N ILE A 172 -14.67 -12.83 1.42
CA ILE A 172 -13.73 -13.96 1.50
C ILE A 172 -14.38 -15.24 2.01
N ILE A 173 -15.16 -15.19 3.10
CA ILE A 173 -15.74 -16.38 3.72
C ILE A 173 -16.64 -17.18 2.76
N PRO A 174 -17.52 -16.54 1.96
CA PRO A 174 -18.30 -17.26 0.96
C PRO A 174 -17.42 -18.02 -0.06
N GLN A 175 -16.27 -17.47 -0.42
CA GLN A 175 -15.36 -18.12 -1.37
C GLN A 175 -14.71 -19.38 -0.77
N PHE A 176 -14.40 -19.40 0.54
CA PHE A 176 -13.93 -20.62 1.21
C PHE A 176 -15.01 -21.70 1.37
N ARG A 177 -16.30 -21.33 1.29
CA ARG A 177 -17.45 -22.23 1.33
C ARG A 177 -17.83 -22.80 -0.02
N ASP A 178 -17.44 -22.14 -1.10
CA ASP A 178 -17.78 -22.48 -2.47
C ASP A 178 -17.01 -23.74 -2.91
N LYS A 179 -17.74 -24.84 -3.06
CA LYS A 179 -17.20 -26.15 -3.47
C LYS A 179 -16.57 -26.11 -4.87
N SER A 180 -17.03 -25.23 -5.75
CA SER A 180 -16.45 -25.09 -7.10
C SER A 180 -14.99 -24.64 -7.06
N LYS A 181 -14.59 -23.95 -5.99
CA LYS A 181 -13.24 -23.41 -5.80
C LYS A 181 -12.24 -24.37 -5.14
N TRP A 182 -12.69 -25.54 -4.72
CA TRP A 182 -11.83 -26.50 -4.05
C TRP A 182 -11.00 -27.37 -5.01
N LYS A 183 -11.29 -27.31 -6.30
CA LYS A 183 -10.51 -27.97 -7.36
C LYS A 183 -9.54 -26.98 -7.97
N VAL A 184 -8.41 -27.50 -8.49
CA VAL A 184 -7.45 -26.65 -9.20
C VAL A 184 -8.11 -26.08 -10.46
N ASP A 185 -8.15 -24.76 -10.54
CA ASP A 185 -8.45 -24.04 -11.77
C ASP A 185 -7.14 -23.57 -12.41
N TYR A 186 -6.76 -24.20 -13.51
CA TYR A 186 -5.51 -23.92 -14.20
C TYR A 186 -5.45 -22.53 -14.80
N ASP A 187 -6.60 -21.91 -15.10
CA ASP A 187 -6.67 -20.54 -15.60
C ASP A 187 -6.37 -19.55 -14.47
N ASN A 188 -6.98 -19.74 -13.30
CA ASN A 188 -6.69 -18.95 -12.11
C ASN A 188 -5.26 -19.15 -11.62
N LEU A 189 -4.76 -20.40 -11.66
CA LEU A 189 -3.37 -20.70 -11.28
C LEU A 189 -2.39 -19.97 -12.22
N SER A 190 -2.59 -20.07 -13.53
CA SER A 190 -1.72 -19.40 -14.53
C SER A 190 -1.78 -17.88 -14.43
N ARG A 191 -2.97 -17.30 -14.26
CA ARG A 191 -3.16 -15.87 -14.02
C ARG A 191 -2.49 -15.41 -12.71
N GLY A 192 -2.63 -16.22 -11.66
CA GLY A 192 -2.02 -15.98 -10.36
C GLY A 192 -0.50 -15.92 -10.44
N ILE A 193 0.13 -16.88 -11.11
CA ILE A 193 1.59 -16.91 -11.33
C ILE A 193 2.04 -15.68 -12.13
N MET A 194 1.33 -15.32 -13.20
CA MET A 194 1.67 -14.14 -14.00
C MET A 194 1.55 -12.84 -13.18
N MET A 195 0.48 -12.70 -12.39
CA MET A 195 0.29 -11.53 -11.52
C MET A 195 1.38 -11.46 -10.45
N PHE A 196 1.72 -12.58 -9.85
CA PHE A 196 2.81 -12.67 -8.87
C PHE A 196 4.16 -12.27 -9.48
N ALA A 197 4.50 -12.80 -10.67
CA ALA A 197 5.74 -12.46 -11.37
C ALA A 197 5.85 -10.96 -11.69
N ARG A 198 4.77 -10.35 -12.18
CA ARG A 198 4.72 -8.90 -12.44
C ARG A 198 4.84 -8.08 -11.15
N GLY A 199 4.16 -8.50 -10.07
CA GLY A 199 4.26 -7.86 -8.77
C GLY A 199 5.69 -7.94 -8.20
N LEU A 200 6.31 -9.11 -8.30
CA LEU A 200 7.70 -9.32 -7.90
C LEU A 200 8.67 -8.45 -8.71
N THR A 201 8.45 -8.34 -10.02
CA THR A 201 9.24 -7.45 -10.91
C THR A 201 9.13 -5.99 -10.49
N LYS A 202 7.93 -5.50 -10.17
CA LYS A 202 7.73 -4.14 -9.66
C LYS A 202 8.53 -3.89 -8.37
N LYS A 203 8.52 -4.87 -7.46
CA LYS A 203 9.24 -4.77 -6.18
C LYS A 203 10.75 -4.82 -6.38
N VAL A 204 11.25 -5.91 -6.96
CA VAL A 204 12.69 -6.23 -6.96
C VAL A 204 13.48 -5.39 -7.97
N LEU A 205 12.91 -5.13 -9.16
CA LEU A 205 13.65 -4.45 -10.22
C LEU A 205 13.39 -2.94 -10.29
N ILE A 206 12.25 -2.47 -9.79
CA ILE A 206 11.90 -1.06 -9.91
C ILE A 206 11.90 -0.37 -8.54
N ALA A 207 11.06 -0.83 -7.60
CA ALA A 207 10.92 -0.15 -6.31
C ALA A 207 12.23 -0.11 -5.51
N ASP A 208 12.98 -1.21 -5.49
CA ASP A 208 14.23 -1.31 -4.73
C ASP A 208 15.32 -0.39 -5.27
N ALA A 209 15.41 -0.20 -6.60
CA ALA A 209 16.35 0.77 -7.19
C ALA A 209 16.02 2.21 -6.76
N PHE A 210 14.74 2.59 -6.78
CA PHE A 210 14.32 3.89 -6.27
C PHE A 210 14.52 4.02 -4.75
N GLY A 211 14.40 2.92 -4.01
CA GLY A 211 14.62 2.88 -2.56
C GLY A 211 16.03 3.33 -2.17
N VAL A 212 17.04 2.90 -2.91
CA VAL A 212 18.45 3.31 -2.69
C VAL A 212 18.61 4.83 -2.82
N ALA A 213 18.04 5.43 -3.87
CA ALA A 213 18.09 6.87 -4.10
C ALA A 213 17.38 7.67 -3.00
N VAL A 214 16.24 7.16 -2.52
CA VAL A 214 15.47 7.79 -1.43
C VAL A 214 16.25 7.74 -0.12
N GLU A 215 16.80 6.59 0.23
CA GLU A 215 17.58 6.41 1.45
C GLU A 215 18.80 7.34 1.47
N TRP A 216 19.54 7.41 0.35
CA TRP A 216 20.63 8.35 0.19
C TRP A 216 20.18 9.80 0.41
N GLY A 217 19.12 10.24 -0.27
CA GLY A 217 18.64 11.62 -0.20
C GLY A 217 18.18 12.04 1.20
N PHE A 218 17.42 11.17 1.91
CA PHE A 218 16.98 11.45 3.27
C PHE A 218 18.13 11.35 4.29
N SER A 219 19.12 10.50 4.06
CA SER A 219 20.36 10.46 4.86
C SER A 219 21.13 11.78 4.76
N VAL A 220 21.29 12.32 3.54
CA VAL A 220 21.93 13.63 3.34
C VAL A 220 21.11 14.75 3.99
N ALA A 221 19.77 14.73 3.85
CA ALA A 221 18.93 15.74 4.47
C ALA A 221 18.98 15.71 6.01
N SER A 222 19.24 14.55 6.61
CA SER A 222 19.42 14.40 8.06
C SER A 222 20.81 14.83 8.54
N SER A 223 21.86 14.47 7.80
CA SER A 223 23.27 14.74 8.19
C SER A 223 23.68 16.17 7.89
N THR A 224 23.21 16.75 6.78
CA THR A 224 23.59 18.08 6.29
C THR A 224 22.36 18.87 5.85
N PRO A 225 21.55 19.37 6.79
CA PRO A 225 20.26 20.02 6.47
C PRO A 225 20.42 21.37 5.76
N SER A 226 21.56 22.04 5.89
CA SER A 226 21.85 23.35 5.29
C SER A 226 23.33 23.54 5.08
N GLY A 227 23.71 24.55 4.29
CA GLY A 227 25.11 24.88 4.00
C GLY A 227 25.72 24.06 2.87
N GLU A 228 27.03 23.99 2.86
CA GLU A 228 27.81 23.23 1.89
C GLU A 228 27.62 21.72 2.10
N GLY A 229 27.34 20.98 1.03
CA GLY A 229 27.01 19.56 1.09
C GLY A 229 25.52 19.23 1.32
N ALA A 230 24.65 20.20 1.59
CA ALA A 230 23.21 19.99 1.63
C ALA A 230 22.66 19.62 0.23
N LEU A 231 21.43 19.07 0.19
CA LEU A 231 20.78 18.69 -1.08
C LEU A 231 20.64 19.89 -2.03
N ALA A 232 20.98 19.64 -3.29
CA ALA A 232 20.75 20.57 -4.40
C ALA A 232 19.35 20.41 -5.00
N ILE A 233 18.89 21.38 -5.78
CA ILE A 233 17.54 21.38 -6.36
C ILE A 233 17.27 20.12 -7.19
N TRP A 234 18.20 19.75 -8.08
CA TRP A 234 18.01 18.55 -8.92
C TRP A 234 18.04 17.25 -8.12
N GLU A 235 18.86 17.18 -7.07
CA GLU A 235 18.87 16.03 -6.16
C GLU A 235 17.53 15.88 -5.43
N ILE A 236 16.96 16.99 -4.94
CA ILE A 236 15.63 16.98 -4.29
C ILE A 236 14.56 16.50 -5.26
N ILE A 237 14.56 16.99 -6.51
CA ILE A 237 13.59 16.58 -7.53
C ILE A 237 13.73 15.08 -7.83
N ILE A 238 14.95 14.58 -8.01
CA ILE A 238 15.20 13.15 -8.26
C ILE A 238 14.74 12.32 -7.06
N VAL A 239 15.07 12.69 -5.83
CA VAL A 239 14.68 11.97 -4.61
C VAL A 239 13.16 11.98 -4.41
N MET A 240 12.51 13.11 -4.64
CA MET A 240 11.06 13.26 -4.53
C MET A 240 10.33 12.37 -5.54
N LEU A 241 10.74 12.39 -6.81
CA LEU A 241 10.20 11.50 -7.85
C LEU A 241 10.51 10.04 -7.54
N SER A 242 11.72 9.74 -7.03
CA SER A 242 12.12 8.40 -6.63
C SER A 242 11.19 7.85 -5.55
N TYR A 243 10.86 8.63 -4.53
CA TYR A 243 9.93 8.17 -3.50
C TYR A 243 8.50 7.97 -4.05
N THR A 244 8.06 8.83 -4.96
CA THR A 244 6.78 8.68 -5.65
C THR A 244 6.69 7.38 -6.43
N PHE A 245 7.75 6.99 -7.16
CA PHE A 245 7.80 5.72 -7.86
C PHE A 245 8.01 4.55 -6.91
N GLN A 246 8.89 4.68 -5.93
CA GLN A 246 9.14 3.64 -4.93
C GLN A 246 7.85 3.22 -4.24
N ILE A 247 7.12 4.14 -3.61
CA ILE A 247 5.90 3.82 -2.85
C ILE A 247 4.81 3.18 -3.72
N TYR A 248 4.71 3.59 -4.98
CA TYR A 248 3.75 2.99 -5.90
C TYR A 248 4.16 1.59 -6.34
N PHE A 249 5.40 1.41 -6.81
CA PHE A 249 5.84 0.11 -7.31
C PHE A 249 6.01 -0.91 -6.20
N ASP A 250 6.43 -0.49 -5.01
CA ASP A 250 6.52 -1.33 -3.81
C ASP A 250 5.14 -1.85 -3.40
N PHE A 251 4.21 -0.94 -3.13
CA PHE A 251 2.89 -1.31 -2.62
C PHE A 251 1.98 -1.92 -3.70
N SER A 252 2.01 -1.43 -4.95
CA SER A 252 1.27 -2.08 -6.03
C SER A 252 1.87 -3.43 -6.39
N GLY A 253 3.19 -3.60 -6.27
CA GLY A 253 3.88 -4.87 -6.44
C GLY A 253 3.45 -5.90 -5.40
N TYR A 254 3.42 -5.52 -4.12
CA TYR A 254 2.88 -6.36 -3.05
C TYR A 254 1.42 -6.73 -3.30
N SER A 255 0.57 -5.75 -3.64
CA SER A 255 -0.85 -6.00 -3.92
C SER A 255 -1.06 -6.95 -5.09
N ASP A 256 -0.27 -6.82 -6.17
CA ASP A 256 -0.34 -7.73 -7.31
C ASP A 256 0.10 -9.15 -6.92
N MET A 257 1.17 -9.30 -6.12
CA MET A 257 1.57 -10.60 -5.59
C MET A 257 0.48 -11.20 -4.71
N ALA A 258 -0.11 -10.42 -3.81
CA ALA A 258 -1.19 -10.87 -2.92
C ALA A 258 -2.42 -11.36 -3.72
N ILE A 259 -2.87 -10.59 -4.72
CA ILE A 259 -3.99 -10.97 -5.59
C ILE A 259 -3.62 -12.21 -6.40
N GLY A 260 -2.40 -12.29 -6.93
CA GLY A 260 -1.89 -13.45 -7.65
C GLY A 260 -1.90 -14.71 -6.77
N LEU A 261 -1.43 -14.61 -5.54
CA LEU A 261 -1.47 -15.70 -4.56
C LEU A 261 -2.91 -16.11 -4.23
N GLY A 262 -3.81 -15.13 -4.02
CA GLY A 262 -5.24 -15.43 -3.85
C GLY A 262 -5.81 -16.25 -5.01
N LEU A 263 -5.54 -15.85 -6.25
CA LEU A 263 -5.98 -16.57 -7.45
C LEU A 263 -5.42 -18.00 -7.54
N MET A 264 -4.18 -18.23 -7.08
CA MET A 264 -3.62 -19.59 -7.03
C MET A 264 -4.40 -20.53 -6.09
N PHE A 265 -5.18 -19.99 -5.15
CA PHE A 265 -6.11 -20.72 -4.28
C PHE A 265 -7.58 -20.57 -4.71
N ASN A 266 -7.85 -20.07 -5.91
CA ASN A 266 -9.19 -19.72 -6.42
C ASN A 266 -9.93 -18.66 -5.58
N ILE A 267 -9.20 -17.86 -4.81
CA ILE A 267 -9.75 -16.78 -3.99
C ILE A 267 -9.46 -15.44 -4.67
N VAL A 268 -10.52 -14.71 -4.98
CA VAL A 268 -10.44 -13.37 -5.59
C VAL A 268 -10.29 -12.33 -4.50
N LEU A 269 -9.18 -11.63 -4.48
CA LEU A 269 -8.94 -10.47 -3.60
C LEU A 269 -9.27 -9.16 -4.33
N PRO A 270 -9.73 -8.11 -3.62
CA PRO A 270 -10.04 -6.83 -4.24
C PRO A 270 -8.77 -6.10 -4.71
N ALA A 271 -8.90 -5.31 -5.78
CA ALA A 271 -7.82 -4.46 -6.26
C ALA A 271 -7.55 -3.28 -5.31
N ASN A 272 -6.26 -2.95 -5.12
CA ASN A 272 -5.83 -1.78 -4.34
C ASN A 272 -5.49 -0.57 -5.22
N PHE A 273 -5.11 -0.78 -6.47
CA PHE A 273 -4.64 0.26 -7.37
C PHE A 273 -5.34 0.20 -8.72
N ASN A 274 -5.62 1.39 -9.28
CA ASN A 274 -6.12 1.56 -10.65
C ASN A 274 -5.41 2.75 -11.32
N SER A 275 -4.12 2.58 -11.68
CA SER A 275 -3.30 3.61 -12.35
C SER A 275 -3.43 5.00 -11.69
N PRO A 276 -3.08 5.15 -10.40
CA PRO A 276 -3.40 6.36 -9.62
C PRO A 276 -2.71 7.63 -10.12
N TYR A 277 -1.54 7.51 -10.74
CA TYR A 277 -0.81 8.68 -11.27
C TYR A 277 -1.37 9.21 -12.61
N LYS A 278 -2.41 8.58 -13.17
CA LYS A 278 -3.22 9.14 -14.27
C LYS A 278 -4.32 10.10 -13.77
N ALA A 279 -4.47 10.28 -12.47
CA ALA A 279 -5.53 11.07 -11.88
C ALA A 279 -5.43 12.56 -12.24
N LEU A 280 -6.56 13.18 -12.55
CA LEU A 280 -6.67 14.60 -12.87
C LEU A 280 -7.07 15.47 -11.66
N SER A 281 -7.30 14.85 -10.49
CA SER A 281 -7.64 15.54 -9.25
C SER A 281 -7.32 14.67 -8.04
N ILE A 282 -7.21 15.27 -6.85
CA ILE A 282 -7.00 14.52 -5.60
C ILE A 282 -8.20 13.61 -5.29
N ILE A 283 -9.42 13.97 -5.70
CA ILE A 283 -10.58 13.09 -5.59
C ILE A 283 -10.42 11.85 -6.48
N ASP A 284 -9.97 12.02 -7.73
CA ASP A 284 -9.74 10.91 -8.65
C ASP A 284 -8.57 10.05 -8.21
N PHE A 285 -7.49 10.65 -7.67
CA PHE A 285 -6.36 9.93 -7.11
C PHE A 285 -6.80 8.94 -6.02
N TRP A 286 -7.59 9.36 -5.03
CA TRP A 286 -8.06 8.50 -3.94
C TRP A 286 -9.09 7.45 -4.36
N LYS A 287 -9.70 7.58 -5.52
CA LYS A 287 -10.50 6.51 -6.15
C LYS A 287 -9.65 5.41 -6.78
N ARG A 288 -8.36 5.68 -6.97
CA ARG A 288 -7.40 4.82 -7.67
C ARG A 288 -6.25 4.32 -6.79
N TRP A 289 -5.98 5.00 -5.68
CA TRP A 289 -4.95 4.70 -4.71
C TRP A 289 -5.54 4.03 -3.48
N HIS A 290 -4.95 2.89 -3.05
CA HIS A 290 -5.32 2.15 -1.84
C HIS A 290 -6.85 2.00 -1.69
N MET A 291 -7.49 1.48 -2.74
CA MET A 291 -8.95 1.45 -2.90
C MET A 291 -9.64 0.68 -1.77
N SER A 292 -9.01 -0.37 -1.26
CA SER A 292 -9.56 -1.17 -0.16
C SER A 292 -9.59 -0.38 1.16
N LEU A 293 -8.58 0.44 1.46
CA LEU A 293 -8.58 1.36 2.60
C LEU A 293 -9.66 2.44 2.45
N THR A 294 -9.73 3.07 1.27
CA THR A 294 -10.75 4.09 0.97
C THR A 294 -12.16 3.54 1.16
N ARG A 295 -12.40 2.30 0.71
CA ARG A 295 -13.67 1.59 0.91
C ARG A 295 -13.97 1.33 2.38
N PHE A 296 -12.97 0.86 3.14
CA PHE A 296 -13.10 0.63 4.59
C PHE A 296 -13.45 1.93 5.32
N LEU A 297 -12.68 2.99 5.13
CA LEU A 297 -12.92 4.29 5.76
C LEU A 297 -14.29 4.88 5.37
N THR A 298 -14.72 4.66 4.14
CA THR A 298 -16.06 5.09 3.68
C THR A 298 -17.15 4.34 4.41
N LYS A 299 -17.08 2.99 4.48
CA LYS A 299 -18.13 2.14 5.07
C LYS A 299 -18.22 2.33 6.60
N TYR A 300 -17.09 2.42 7.29
CA TYR A 300 -17.05 2.34 8.75
C TYR A 300 -16.82 3.68 9.46
N ILE A 301 -16.46 4.75 8.72
CA ILE A 301 -16.28 6.08 9.30
C ILE A 301 -17.14 7.12 8.59
N TYR A 302 -17.01 7.32 7.28
CA TYR A 302 -17.70 8.38 6.56
C TYR A 302 -19.23 8.24 6.59
N ILE A 303 -19.75 7.06 6.29
CA ILE A 303 -21.21 6.78 6.29
C ILE A 303 -21.81 6.90 7.69
N PRO A 304 -21.24 6.33 8.76
CA PRO A 304 -21.73 6.51 10.13
C PRO A 304 -21.74 7.96 10.62
N LEU A 305 -20.81 8.81 10.16
CA LEU A 305 -20.81 10.24 10.46
C LEU A 305 -21.92 11.04 9.73
N GLY A 306 -22.69 10.36 8.87
CA GLY A 306 -23.79 10.94 8.07
C GLY A 306 -23.43 11.15 6.60
N GLY A 307 -22.21 10.84 6.18
CA GLY A 307 -21.77 10.95 4.78
C GLY A 307 -21.99 12.36 4.21
N ASN A 308 -22.65 12.44 3.06
CA ASN A 308 -23.01 13.69 2.38
C ASN A 308 -24.47 14.13 2.60
N ARG A 309 -25.21 13.45 3.50
CA ARG A 309 -26.66 13.65 3.66
C ARG A 309 -27.02 14.85 4.57
N LYS A 310 -26.07 15.38 5.35
CA LYS A 310 -26.29 16.42 6.36
C LYS A 310 -25.76 17.80 5.94
N GLY A 311 -25.78 18.10 4.64
CA GLY A 311 -25.34 19.38 4.09
C GLY A 311 -23.83 19.47 3.78
N VAL A 312 -23.43 20.57 3.12
CA VAL A 312 -22.08 20.72 2.55
C VAL A 312 -21.00 20.82 3.64
N LEU A 313 -21.23 21.67 4.65
CA LEU A 313 -20.27 21.86 5.75
C LEU A 313 -19.98 20.57 6.51
N ARG A 314 -21.06 19.80 6.83
CA ARG A 314 -20.91 18.50 7.48
C ARG A 314 -20.18 17.49 6.59
N THR A 315 -20.38 17.52 5.28
CA THR A 315 -19.66 16.69 4.31
C THR A 315 -18.15 16.98 4.37
N TYR A 316 -17.76 18.27 4.39
CA TYR A 316 -16.34 18.65 4.47
C TYR A 316 -15.72 18.24 5.80
N LEU A 317 -16.42 18.44 6.90
CA LEU A 317 -15.96 17.96 8.22
C LEU A 317 -15.77 16.43 8.23
N ASN A 318 -16.73 15.68 7.68
CA ASN A 318 -16.63 14.22 7.59
C ASN A 318 -15.41 13.79 6.74
N ILE A 319 -15.12 14.48 5.62
CA ILE A 319 -13.93 14.24 4.79
C ILE A 319 -12.67 14.50 5.61
N MET A 320 -12.59 15.63 6.32
CA MET A 320 -11.44 15.96 7.16
C MET A 320 -11.21 14.92 8.25
N ILE A 321 -12.28 14.45 8.93
CA ILE A 321 -12.19 13.38 9.94
C ILE A 321 -11.66 12.08 9.32
N VAL A 322 -12.17 11.68 8.16
CA VAL A 322 -11.73 10.46 7.46
C VAL A 322 -10.23 10.51 7.13
N PHE A 323 -9.78 11.64 6.61
CA PHE A 323 -8.36 11.81 6.25
C PHE A 323 -7.46 11.99 7.47
N LEU A 324 -7.94 12.62 8.53
CA LEU A 324 -7.25 12.65 9.82
C LEU A 324 -7.06 11.24 10.39
N VAL A 325 -8.11 10.43 10.40
CA VAL A 325 -8.03 9.01 10.83
C VAL A 325 -7.07 8.23 9.93
N SER A 326 -7.10 8.45 8.61
CA SER A 326 -6.16 7.82 7.67
C SER A 326 -4.72 8.20 7.99
N GLY A 327 -4.44 9.48 8.26
CA GLY A 327 -3.10 9.95 8.63
C GLY A 327 -2.64 9.33 9.95
N ILE A 328 -3.47 9.36 10.99
CA ILE A 328 -3.18 8.71 12.27
C ILE A 328 -2.91 7.20 12.05
N TRP A 329 -3.70 6.51 11.27
CA TRP A 329 -3.54 5.08 11.02
C TRP A 329 -2.17 4.72 10.39
N HIS A 330 -1.62 5.57 9.52
CA HIS A 330 -0.33 5.32 8.87
C HIS A 330 0.82 5.32 9.87
N GLY A 331 0.86 6.23 10.86
CA GLY A 331 1.98 6.25 11.80
C GLY A 331 1.85 7.25 12.95
N ALA A 332 2.63 6.99 13.99
CA ALA A 332 2.73 7.82 15.18
C ALA A 332 3.75 8.96 14.94
N ASN A 333 3.49 9.82 13.97
CA ASN A 333 4.29 11.00 13.67
C ASN A 333 3.40 12.14 13.18
N TRP A 334 3.80 13.37 13.47
CA TRP A 334 3.12 14.58 12.98
C TRP A 334 3.09 14.69 11.45
N THR A 335 4.08 14.13 10.76
CA THR A 335 4.14 14.13 9.30
C THR A 335 2.95 13.39 8.69
N PHE A 336 2.54 12.24 9.26
CA PHE A 336 1.36 11.50 8.81
C PHE A 336 0.05 12.22 9.11
N ILE A 337 -0.05 12.87 10.28
CA ILE A 337 -1.24 13.65 10.67
C ILE A 337 -1.44 14.81 9.69
N LEU A 338 -0.38 15.58 9.43
CA LEU A 338 -0.40 16.71 8.49
C LEU A 338 -0.66 16.23 7.06
N TRP A 339 -0.06 15.12 6.64
CA TRP A 339 -0.32 14.51 5.34
C TRP A 339 -1.81 14.18 5.16
N GLY A 340 -2.44 13.58 6.16
CA GLY A 340 -3.87 13.32 6.14
C GLY A 340 -4.70 14.61 6.04
N LEU A 341 -4.41 15.62 6.87
CA LEU A 341 -5.10 16.91 6.83
C LEU A 341 -4.97 17.63 5.48
N ILE A 342 -3.78 17.61 4.87
CA ILE A 342 -3.51 18.18 3.55
C ILE A 342 -4.37 17.50 2.48
N HIS A 343 -4.39 16.15 2.46
CA HIS A 343 -5.24 15.42 1.51
C HIS A 343 -6.73 15.68 1.73
N GLY A 344 -7.19 15.74 2.99
CA GLY A 344 -8.55 16.11 3.34
C GLY A 344 -8.92 17.51 2.83
N ALA A 345 -8.04 18.49 3.04
CA ALA A 345 -8.22 19.87 2.56
C ALA A 345 -8.31 19.94 1.03
N PHE A 346 -7.39 19.30 0.31
CA PHE A 346 -7.45 19.25 -1.16
C PHE A 346 -8.68 18.52 -1.69
N GLN A 347 -9.18 17.49 -1.01
CA GLN A 347 -10.46 16.86 -1.33
C GLN A 347 -11.62 17.86 -1.22
N CYS A 348 -11.64 18.67 -0.16
CA CYS A 348 -12.66 19.70 0.03
C CYS A 348 -12.55 20.79 -1.04
N ILE A 349 -11.33 21.28 -1.34
CA ILE A 349 -11.07 22.28 -2.38
C ILE A 349 -11.52 21.77 -3.76
N ASN A 350 -11.14 20.54 -4.13
CA ASN A 350 -11.56 19.95 -5.41
C ASN A 350 -13.10 19.83 -5.50
N ARG A 351 -13.76 19.48 -4.39
CA ARG A 351 -15.22 19.37 -4.36
C ARG A 351 -15.88 20.73 -4.50
N ALA A 352 -15.39 21.76 -3.80
CA ALA A 352 -15.88 23.14 -3.91
C ALA A 352 -15.67 23.71 -5.31
N GLY A 353 -14.51 23.46 -5.92
CA GLY A 353 -14.14 23.96 -7.25
C GLY A 353 -14.84 23.26 -8.43
N LYS A 354 -15.57 22.15 -8.20
CA LYS A 354 -16.17 21.36 -9.28
C LYS A 354 -17.13 22.18 -10.16
N GLY A 355 -17.89 23.10 -9.57
CA GLY A 355 -18.81 23.95 -10.32
C GLY A 355 -18.08 24.92 -11.26
N ILE A 356 -16.99 25.54 -10.79
CA ILE A 356 -16.15 26.44 -11.56
C ILE A 356 -15.50 25.67 -12.70
N TYR A 357 -14.91 24.52 -12.40
CA TYR A 357 -14.30 23.63 -13.40
C TYR A 357 -15.26 23.27 -14.53
N ASN A 358 -16.49 22.82 -14.21
CA ASN A 358 -17.49 22.47 -15.21
C ASN A 358 -17.86 23.67 -16.10
N LYS A 359 -17.96 24.88 -15.53
CA LYS A 359 -18.18 26.10 -16.31
C LYS A 359 -17.03 26.40 -17.25
N CYS A 360 -15.77 26.26 -16.80
CA CYS A 360 -14.58 26.48 -17.63
C CYS A 360 -14.53 25.48 -18.80
N ILE A 361 -14.80 24.19 -18.56
CA ILE A 361 -14.86 23.19 -19.62
C ILE A 361 -15.98 23.49 -20.60
N GLY A 362 -17.20 23.76 -20.14
CA GLY A 362 -18.33 24.09 -21.02
C GLY A 362 -18.13 25.37 -21.84
N PHE A 363 -17.37 26.33 -21.34
CA PHE A 363 -16.94 27.50 -22.10
C PHE A 363 -15.88 27.11 -23.15
N ALA A 364 -14.86 26.36 -22.76
CA ALA A 364 -13.80 25.92 -23.64
C ALA A 364 -14.34 25.11 -24.84
N GLU A 365 -15.30 24.21 -24.61
CA GLU A 365 -15.91 23.37 -25.64
C GLU A 365 -16.66 24.15 -26.75
N LYS A 366 -17.11 25.37 -26.44
CA LYS A 366 -17.81 26.25 -27.39
C LYS A 366 -16.87 27.01 -28.34
N LEU A 367 -15.57 26.99 -28.08
CA LEU A 367 -14.58 27.70 -28.89
C LEU A 367 -14.14 26.87 -30.11
N PRO A 368 -13.74 27.49 -31.23
CA PRO A 368 -13.27 26.77 -32.43
C PRO A 368 -12.11 25.80 -32.14
N VAL A 369 -11.23 26.15 -31.18
CA VAL A 369 -10.11 25.32 -30.70
C VAL A 369 -10.45 24.52 -29.45
N GLY A 370 -11.73 24.32 -29.16
CA GLY A 370 -12.22 23.78 -27.88
C GLY A 370 -11.61 22.46 -27.47
N LYS A 371 -11.44 21.51 -28.39
CA LYS A 371 -10.81 20.21 -28.11
C LYS A 371 -9.36 20.35 -27.62
N ALA A 372 -8.58 21.24 -28.25
CA ALA A 372 -7.19 21.48 -27.86
C ALA A 372 -7.13 22.16 -26.47
N LEU A 373 -8.01 23.13 -26.23
CA LEU A 373 -8.08 23.84 -24.95
C LEU A 373 -8.50 22.91 -23.79
N VAL A 374 -9.50 22.05 -24.00
CA VAL A 374 -9.92 21.04 -23.01
C VAL A 374 -8.77 20.07 -22.73
N SER A 375 -8.02 19.66 -23.75
CA SER A 375 -6.85 18.78 -23.58
C SER A 375 -5.75 19.49 -22.77
N LEU A 376 -5.48 20.76 -23.04
CA LEU A 376 -4.53 21.56 -22.28
C LEU A 376 -4.96 21.72 -20.81
N ILE A 377 -6.24 22.00 -20.55
CA ILE A 377 -6.78 22.07 -19.18
C ILE A 377 -6.56 20.75 -18.43
N LYS A 378 -6.80 19.60 -19.07
CA LYS A 378 -6.54 18.28 -18.47
C LYS A 378 -5.06 18.05 -18.16
N VAL A 379 -4.16 18.46 -19.07
CA VAL A 379 -2.72 18.37 -18.82
C VAL A 379 -2.32 19.23 -17.61
N VAL A 380 -2.79 20.48 -17.55
CA VAL A 380 -2.52 21.37 -16.40
C VAL A 380 -3.06 20.77 -15.09
N GLN A 381 -4.26 20.22 -15.10
CA GLN A 381 -4.83 19.54 -13.94
C GLN A 381 -3.98 18.37 -13.50
N TRP A 382 -3.54 17.54 -14.45
CA TRP A 382 -2.66 16.40 -14.18
C TRP A 382 -1.35 16.89 -13.54
N VAL A 383 -0.69 17.89 -14.11
CA VAL A 383 0.56 18.46 -13.59
C VAL A 383 0.39 18.95 -12.15
N ILE A 384 -0.65 19.76 -11.89
CA ILE A 384 -0.93 20.28 -10.54
C ILE A 384 -1.21 19.14 -9.57
N THR A 385 -2.04 18.17 -9.96
CA THR A 385 -2.38 17.01 -9.12
C THR A 385 -1.12 16.19 -8.82
N PHE A 386 -0.29 15.94 -9.83
CA PHE A 386 0.94 15.17 -9.67
C PHE A 386 1.95 15.88 -8.76
N ILE A 387 2.12 17.20 -8.89
CA ILE A 387 2.99 18.01 -7.99
C ILE A 387 2.48 17.92 -6.54
N ILE A 388 1.18 18.11 -6.30
CA ILE A 388 0.59 18.02 -4.95
C ILE A 388 0.87 16.64 -4.34
N ILE A 389 0.70 15.59 -5.12
CA ILE A 389 0.95 14.20 -4.67
C ILE A 389 2.43 14.02 -4.32
N ASN A 390 3.36 14.48 -5.16
CA ASN A 390 4.80 14.37 -4.92
C ASN A 390 5.22 15.12 -3.64
N VAL A 391 4.74 16.33 -3.42
CA VAL A 391 5.00 17.10 -2.20
C VAL A 391 4.39 16.41 -0.97
N ALA A 392 3.19 15.87 -1.10
CA ALA A 392 2.55 15.12 -0.02
C ALA A 392 3.33 13.83 0.30
N TRP A 393 3.86 13.13 -0.70
CA TRP A 393 4.72 11.96 -0.49
C TRP A 393 6.06 12.31 0.18
N LEU A 394 6.65 13.45 -0.16
CA LEU A 394 7.87 13.94 0.51
C LEU A 394 7.60 14.16 2.01
N LEU A 395 6.46 14.77 2.37
CA LEU A 395 6.03 14.92 3.77
C LEU A 395 5.80 13.57 4.45
N PHE A 396 5.18 12.62 3.74
CA PHE A 396 4.92 11.26 4.27
C PHE A 396 6.21 10.51 4.61
N ARG A 397 7.28 10.68 3.80
CA ARG A 397 8.58 10.02 4.01
C ARG A 397 9.43 10.71 5.07
N ALA A 398 9.25 12.01 5.27
CA ALA A 398 10.10 12.78 6.16
C ALA A 398 10.01 12.29 7.62
N ASP A 399 11.15 12.23 8.29
CA ASP A 399 11.26 11.79 9.69
C ASP A 399 10.61 12.80 10.65
N SER A 400 10.55 14.08 10.24
CA SER A 400 9.90 15.14 11.00
C SER A 400 9.37 16.23 10.06
N VAL A 401 8.42 17.03 10.57
CA VAL A 401 7.92 18.23 9.87
C VAL A 401 9.06 19.23 9.63
N GLY A 402 10.01 19.33 10.58
CA GLY A 402 11.20 20.17 10.44
C GLY A 402 12.06 19.77 9.24
N GLN A 403 12.35 18.47 9.08
CA GLN A 403 13.10 17.95 7.93
C GLN A 403 12.38 18.24 6.61
N PHE A 404 11.06 18.01 6.54
CA PHE A 404 10.27 18.36 5.35
C PHE A 404 10.40 19.85 5.00
N ILE A 405 10.24 20.75 5.98
CA ILE A 405 10.36 22.20 5.74
C ILE A 405 11.77 22.56 5.28
N GLN A 406 12.79 21.96 5.84
CA GLN A 406 14.18 22.17 5.43
C GLN A 406 14.41 21.77 3.97
N ILE A 407 13.96 20.58 3.56
CA ILE A 407 14.06 20.11 2.17
C ILE A 407 13.30 21.07 1.24
N MET A 408 12.09 21.49 1.60
CA MET A 408 11.30 22.44 0.79
C MET A 408 11.98 23.82 0.66
N ARG A 409 12.59 24.31 1.72
CA ARG A 409 13.37 25.57 1.68
C ARG A 409 14.59 25.46 0.76
N ARG A 410 15.22 24.31 0.65
CA ARG A 410 16.36 24.10 -0.26
C ARG A 410 15.96 24.25 -1.73
N LEU A 411 14.71 24.03 -2.11
CA LEU A 411 14.22 24.30 -3.47
C LEU A 411 14.25 25.79 -3.84
N THR A 412 14.33 26.71 -2.86
CA THR A 412 14.44 28.15 -3.11
C THR A 412 15.89 28.68 -3.14
N VAL A 413 16.87 27.83 -2.84
CA VAL A 413 18.30 28.19 -2.87
C VAL A 413 18.87 27.77 -4.22
N PRO A 414 19.41 28.69 -5.04
CA PRO A 414 19.92 28.38 -6.38
C PRO A 414 21.24 27.58 -6.32
N TYR A 415 21.15 26.30 -6.01
CA TYR A 415 22.26 25.36 -6.00
C TYR A 415 21.92 24.16 -6.88
N TYR A 416 22.63 24.06 -8.02
CA TYR A 416 22.32 23.12 -9.10
C TYR A 416 23.43 22.08 -9.24
N ASN A 417 23.53 21.16 -8.29
CA ASN A 417 24.49 20.08 -8.34
C ASN A 417 23.75 18.73 -8.41
N ILE A 418 24.43 17.69 -8.87
CA ILE A 418 23.98 16.30 -8.79
C ILE A 418 25.20 15.44 -8.47
N ARG A 419 25.18 14.80 -7.31
CA ARG A 419 26.26 13.92 -6.87
C ARG A 419 26.17 12.55 -7.54
N THR A 420 27.33 11.97 -7.82
CA THR A 420 27.45 10.65 -8.47
C THR A 420 26.85 9.54 -7.63
N GLU A 421 26.91 9.64 -6.30
CA GLU A 421 26.34 8.68 -5.35
C GLU A 421 24.82 8.53 -5.53
N LEU A 422 24.12 9.62 -5.81
CA LEU A 422 22.68 9.55 -6.14
C LEU A 422 22.46 8.82 -7.47
N LEU A 423 23.22 9.17 -8.49
CA LEU A 423 23.09 8.61 -9.84
C LEU A 423 23.45 7.12 -9.91
N GLU A 424 24.36 6.66 -9.03
CA GLU A 424 24.70 5.23 -8.88
C GLU A 424 23.49 4.35 -8.56
N SER A 425 22.48 4.88 -7.89
CA SER A 425 21.23 4.17 -7.59
C SER A 425 20.52 3.67 -8.85
N PHE A 426 20.77 4.31 -9.98
CA PHE A 426 20.14 4.04 -11.29
C PHE A 426 21.09 3.44 -12.32
N ARG A 427 22.25 2.96 -11.90
CA ARG A 427 23.26 2.40 -12.81
C ARG A 427 22.68 1.25 -13.61
N ILE A 428 22.60 1.40 -14.94
CA ILE A 428 22.26 0.31 -15.85
C ILE A 428 23.55 -0.48 -16.15
N PRO A 429 23.61 -1.78 -15.78
CA PRO A 429 24.78 -2.60 -16.06
C PRO A 429 25.13 -2.59 -17.55
N LYS A 430 26.43 -2.49 -17.85
CA LYS A 430 26.95 -2.53 -19.23
C LYS A 430 26.46 -1.43 -20.17
N ILE A 431 25.81 -0.36 -19.70
CA ILE A 431 25.40 0.77 -20.56
C ILE A 431 26.60 1.36 -21.32
N ARG A 432 27.75 1.42 -20.67
CA ARG A 432 29.00 1.89 -21.26
C ARG A 432 29.48 1.03 -22.43
N TYR A 433 29.25 -0.29 -22.34
CA TYR A 433 29.52 -1.22 -23.46
C TYR A 433 28.63 -0.95 -24.67
N LEU A 434 27.36 -0.61 -24.46
CA LEU A 434 26.45 -0.22 -25.56
C LEU A 434 26.93 1.05 -26.27
N PHE A 435 27.41 2.05 -25.52
CA PHE A 435 28.02 3.25 -26.12
C PHE A 435 29.33 2.92 -26.90
N ALA A 436 30.13 2.02 -26.36
CA ALA A 436 31.36 1.59 -27.06
C ALA A 436 31.06 0.89 -28.39
N LEU A 437 30.01 0.09 -28.48
CA LEU A 437 29.55 -0.52 -29.74
C LEU A 437 29.11 0.52 -30.78
N LEU A 438 28.69 1.72 -30.33
CA LEU A 438 28.32 2.86 -31.19
C LEU A 438 29.55 3.78 -31.49
N GLY A 439 30.75 3.35 -31.13
CA GLY A 439 31.96 4.13 -31.31
C GLY A 439 32.13 5.31 -30.35
N GLN A 440 31.35 5.33 -29.26
CA GLN A 440 31.34 6.41 -28.27
C GLN A 440 32.01 5.95 -26.96
N ASN A 441 32.76 6.86 -26.32
CA ASN A 441 33.33 6.60 -24.99
C ASN A 441 32.96 7.72 -24.01
N PRO A 442 31.71 7.79 -23.54
CA PRO A 442 31.25 8.84 -22.67
C PRO A 442 31.87 8.73 -21.29
N SER A 443 31.89 9.87 -20.57
CA SER A 443 32.32 9.92 -19.17
C SER A 443 31.39 9.08 -18.26
N GLU A 444 31.89 8.70 -17.11
CA GLU A 444 31.07 7.96 -16.12
C GLU A 444 29.85 8.78 -15.68
N MET A 445 30.04 10.06 -15.36
CA MET A 445 28.97 10.98 -14.98
C MET A 445 27.88 11.06 -16.05
N PHE A 446 28.23 11.12 -17.32
CA PHE A 446 27.27 11.09 -18.43
C PHE A 446 26.49 9.78 -18.46
N THR A 447 27.16 8.64 -18.35
CA THR A 447 26.50 7.33 -18.39
C THR A 447 25.54 7.11 -17.23
N LEU A 448 25.88 7.59 -16.03
CA LEU A 448 25.01 7.55 -14.85
C LEU A 448 23.82 8.48 -15.01
N GLY A 449 24.04 9.73 -15.45
CA GLY A 449 22.95 10.68 -15.74
C GLY A 449 21.99 10.15 -16.80
N PHE A 450 22.51 9.59 -17.90
CA PHE A 450 21.70 8.95 -18.94
C PHE A 450 20.89 7.78 -18.37
N SER A 451 21.49 6.90 -17.57
CA SER A 451 20.80 5.78 -16.92
C SER A 451 19.66 6.28 -16.03
N THR A 452 19.90 7.33 -15.24
CA THR A 452 18.87 7.94 -14.37
C THR A 452 17.67 8.43 -15.19
N VAL A 453 17.94 9.20 -16.27
CA VAL A 453 16.87 9.70 -17.16
C VAL A 453 16.08 8.54 -17.78
N VAL A 454 16.76 7.49 -18.24
CA VAL A 454 16.11 6.32 -18.85
C VAL A 454 15.23 5.60 -17.84
N VAL A 455 15.72 5.32 -16.62
CA VAL A 455 14.94 4.64 -15.58
C VAL A 455 13.70 5.47 -15.17
N MET A 456 13.89 6.79 -14.97
CA MET A 456 12.79 7.71 -14.66
C MET A 456 11.75 7.76 -15.78
N ALA A 457 12.19 7.89 -17.05
CA ALA A 457 11.31 7.95 -18.22
C ALA A 457 10.54 6.64 -18.42
N ILE A 458 11.18 5.48 -18.29
CA ILE A 458 10.53 4.18 -18.35
C ILE A 458 9.48 4.06 -17.24
N SER A 459 9.83 4.44 -16.02
CA SER A 459 8.90 4.37 -14.89
C SER A 459 7.70 5.29 -15.09
N LEU A 460 7.92 6.51 -15.57
CA LEU A 460 6.86 7.45 -15.91
C LEU A 460 5.98 6.90 -17.04
N PHE A 461 6.58 6.31 -18.08
CA PHE A 461 5.85 5.65 -19.17
C PHE A 461 4.97 4.51 -18.64
N ILE A 462 5.51 3.64 -17.77
CA ILE A 462 4.75 2.53 -17.18
C ILE A 462 3.52 3.06 -16.42
N VAL A 463 3.67 4.07 -15.58
CA VAL A 463 2.57 4.56 -14.73
C VAL A 463 1.53 5.38 -15.50
N LEU A 464 1.92 6.02 -16.61
CA LEU A 464 1.03 6.89 -17.41
C LEU A 464 0.45 6.20 -18.63
N ALA A 465 1.21 5.37 -19.34
CA ALA A 465 0.79 4.80 -20.63
C ALA A 465 0.23 3.37 -20.47
N LEU A 466 0.86 2.53 -19.65
CA LEU A 466 0.45 1.14 -19.56
C LEU A 466 -0.84 0.95 -18.73
N PRO A 467 -1.63 -0.10 -19.05
CA PRO A 467 -2.77 -0.47 -18.24
C PRO A 467 -2.31 -1.01 -16.87
N ASN A 468 -3.16 -0.85 -15.86
CA ASN A 468 -2.92 -1.48 -14.57
C ASN A 468 -2.95 -3.02 -14.70
N ASN A 469 -2.21 -3.73 -13.83
CA ASN A 469 -2.11 -5.19 -13.91
C ASN A 469 -3.48 -5.88 -13.79
N GLY A 470 -4.40 -5.34 -13.00
CA GLY A 470 -5.79 -5.83 -12.91
C GLY A 470 -6.63 -5.62 -14.17
N GLU A 471 -6.27 -4.66 -15.02
CA GLU A 471 -6.95 -4.38 -16.31
C GLU A 471 -6.37 -5.22 -17.47
N CYS A 472 -5.18 -5.80 -17.28
CA CYS A 472 -4.55 -6.62 -18.28
C CYS A 472 -5.36 -7.91 -18.49
N GLN A 473 -5.93 -8.06 -19.69
CA GLN A 473 -6.55 -9.32 -20.08
C GLN A 473 -5.49 -10.42 -20.12
N TYR A 474 -5.75 -11.49 -19.38
CA TYR A 474 -4.94 -12.70 -19.48
C TYR A 474 -5.20 -13.36 -20.84
N LYS A 475 -4.16 -13.38 -21.69
CA LYS A 475 -4.19 -14.13 -22.94
C LYS A 475 -3.28 -15.36 -22.81
N LYS A 476 -3.83 -16.55 -23.00
CA LYS A 476 -3.04 -17.78 -23.10
C LYS A 476 -2.19 -17.69 -24.37
N SER A 477 -0.95 -17.23 -24.25
CA SER A 477 0.00 -17.16 -25.36
C SER A 477 1.37 -17.65 -24.92
N ARG A 478 2.11 -18.23 -25.87
CA ARG A 478 3.51 -18.66 -25.64
C ARG A 478 4.38 -17.47 -25.20
N LEU A 479 4.13 -16.29 -25.75
CA LEU A 479 4.86 -15.08 -25.39
C LEU A 479 4.65 -14.71 -23.92
N ASN A 480 3.39 -14.70 -23.44
CA ASN A 480 3.10 -14.41 -22.03
C ASN A 480 3.74 -15.43 -21.09
N LEU A 481 3.77 -16.72 -21.47
CA LEU A 481 4.45 -17.74 -20.70
C LEU A 481 5.96 -17.48 -20.62
N VAL A 482 6.62 -17.23 -21.76
CA VAL A 482 8.06 -16.94 -21.82
C VAL A 482 8.39 -15.66 -21.05
N CYS A 483 7.61 -14.59 -21.19
CA CYS A 483 7.80 -13.35 -20.44
C CYS A 483 7.64 -13.55 -18.93
N THR A 484 6.62 -14.33 -18.49
CA THR A 484 6.42 -14.63 -17.07
C THR A 484 7.60 -15.41 -16.49
N PHE A 485 8.07 -16.42 -17.22
CA PHE A 485 9.20 -17.24 -16.81
C PHE A 485 10.52 -16.40 -16.77
N ALA A 486 10.74 -15.58 -17.78
CA ALA A 486 11.89 -14.66 -17.81
C ALA A 486 11.86 -13.67 -16.64
N MET A 487 10.71 -13.04 -16.34
CA MET A 487 10.53 -12.17 -15.19
C MET A 487 10.85 -12.89 -13.87
N MET A 488 10.34 -14.11 -13.69
CA MET A 488 10.62 -14.90 -12.48
C MET A 488 12.11 -15.21 -12.34
N ILE A 489 12.79 -15.65 -13.40
CA ILE A 489 14.23 -15.95 -13.37
C ILE A 489 15.05 -14.69 -13.05
N ILE A 490 14.78 -13.57 -13.74
CA ILE A 490 15.49 -12.31 -13.51
C ILE A 490 15.30 -11.85 -12.07
N CYS A 491 14.07 -11.90 -11.57
CA CYS A 491 13.80 -11.56 -10.17
C CYS A 491 14.53 -12.49 -9.20
N MET A 492 14.51 -13.80 -9.44
CA MET A 492 15.21 -14.78 -8.61
C MET A 492 16.73 -14.52 -8.56
N ILE A 493 17.35 -14.22 -9.69
CA ILE A 493 18.78 -13.86 -9.73
C ILE A 493 19.03 -12.54 -8.98
N SER A 494 18.09 -11.62 -9.00
CA SER A 494 18.21 -10.30 -8.36
C SER A 494 17.87 -10.30 -6.86
N LEU A 495 17.37 -11.39 -6.28
CA LEU A 495 17.05 -11.52 -4.85
C LEU A 495 18.27 -11.65 -3.93
N SER A 496 19.45 -11.16 -4.32
CA SER A 496 20.68 -11.25 -3.51
C SER A 496 20.60 -10.55 -2.14
N LYS A 497 19.71 -9.57 -1.99
CA LYS A 497 19.34 -8.93 -0.72
C LYS A 497 17.83 -8.87 -0.63
N VAL A 498 17.25 -9.55 0.36
CA VAL A 498 15.81 -9.45 0.64
C VAL A 498 15.53 -8.06 1.22
N SER A 499 15.01 -7.15 0.39
CA SER A 499 14.55 -5.84 0.84
C SER A 499 13.19 -5.96 1.53
N THR A 500 13.00 -5.27 2.64
CA THR A 500 11.69 -5.16 3.31
C THR A 500 10.75 -4.29 2.49
N PHE A 501 9.47 -4.55 2.58
CA PHE A 501 8.45 -3.67 2.01
C PHE A 501 8.32 -2.40 2.86
N LEU A 502 8.01 -1.27 2.22
CA LEU A 502 7.94 0.03 2.89
C LEU A 502 7.00 0.04 4.09
N TYR A 503 5.83 -0.56 3.97
CA TYR A 503 4.82 -0.59 5.04
C TYR A 503 5.19 -1.46 6.25
N PHE A 504 6.26 -2.24 6.18
CA PHE A 504 6.78 -2.95 7.36
C PHE A 504 7.43 -1.99 8.36
N ASN A 505 7.73 -0.78 7.95
CA ASN A 505 8.39 0.25 8.75
C ASN A 505 7.42 1.29 9.36
N PHE A 506 6.11 1.18 9.08
CA PHE A 506 5.08 2.14 9.52
C PHE A 506 4.12 1.60 10.57
#